data_4dee91cdabc255227246ae8898ecc005
#
_entry.id   4dee91cdabc255227246ae8898ecc005
#
_cell.length_a   1.000
_cell.length_b   1.000
_cell.length_c   1.000
_cell.angle_alpha   90.00
_cell.angle_beta   90.00
_cell.angle_gamma   90.00
#
_symmetry.space_group_name_H-M   'P 1'
#
loop_
_entity.id
_entity.type
_entity.pdbx_description
1 polymer ?
#
loop_
_entity_poly.entity_id
_entity_poly.type
_entity_poly.pdbx_seq_one_letter_code
_entity_poly.pdbx_strand_id
1 'polypeptide(L)'
;HGSQWGIIDPVDTPDGGNIGLHKHMAMSCEITTGYSMIPIIELLRDSFNMKLLDESSIQDIKFLTKVFINGTWSGLIEQPNVIYNKLKLYKMTAIIPIYTSISWNIRKNFIEIYTDGGRLTRPLFTVSNKIPSYNSKALLDKSKINWEDLVTGFLTKPDNFNIRNNLVYTISSLYGKNKKDQLIDNKAIIEYVDSSEANTYMISTYLDDIKKQTTHIEIHPSLIFGILTNQIMFPENQPAVRNAYGCGQAKQGVSLYNSNFNNRIDKMGVILNYPQIPIVKSRYVKYITNEEQANGENPIVAIMCHT
;
A
#
# COMPACT_ATOMS: atom_id res chain seq x y z
N HIS A 1 8.96 -4.15 -14.67
CA HIS A 1 8.98 -5.30 -13.76
C HIS A 1 7.65 -5.41 -13.03
N GLY A 2 7.12 -6.62 -12.86
CA GLY A 2 5.81 -6.86 -12.25
C GLY A 2 5.66 -6.35 -10.81
N SER A 3 6.76 -6.21 -10.08
CA SER A 3 6.77 -5.65 -8.71
C SER A 3 6.36 -4.17 -8.64
N GLN A 4 6.33 -3.46 -9.76
CA GLN A 4 5.88 -2.06 -9.84
C GLN A 4 4.34 -1.94 -9.85
N TRP A 5 3.62 -3.02 -10.08
CA TRP A 5 2.16 -3.01 -10.14
C TRP A 5 1.53 -2.44 -8.87
N GLY A 6 0.73 -1.38 -9.04
CA GLY A 6 0.07 -0.67 -7.94
C GLY A 6 1.00 0.13 -7.02
N ILE A 7 2.28 0.19 -7.32
CA ILE A 7 3.31 0.93 -6.56
C ILE A 7 3.76 2.14 -7.36
N ILE A 8 4.11 1.94 -8.64
CA ILE A 8 4.61 2.98 -9.54
C ILE A 8 3.62 3.13 -10.68
N ASP A 9 3.25 4.38 -10.99
CA ASP A 9 2.38 4.70 -12.12
C ASP A 9 3.05 4.23 -13.43
N PRO A 10 2.39 3.39 -14.23
CA PRO A 10 2.95 2.89 -15.48
C PRO A 10 2.94 3.90 -16.62
N VAL A 11 2.25 5.02 -16.49
CA VAL A 11 1.97 5.99 -17.55
C VAL A 11 2.70 7.31 -17.34
N ASP A 12 2.76 7.82 -16.11
CA ASP A 12 3.38 9.11 -15.81
C ASP A 12 4.92 8.99 -15.83
N THR A 13 5.45 9.12 -17.03
CA THR A 13 6.89 9.11 -17.32
C THR A 13 7.18 10.04 -18.50
N PRO A 14 8.37 10.68 -18.58
CA PRO A 14 8.75 11.45 -19.76
C PRO A 14 8.79 10.59 -21.02
N ASP A 15 8.61 11.21 -22.17
CA ASP A 15 8.84 10.58 -23.46
C ASP A 15 10.29 10.79 -23.92
N GLY A 16 10.78 9.91 -24.81
CA GLY A 16 12.14 9.98 -25.38
C GLY A 16 13.20 9.27 -24.56
N GLY A 17 14.42 9.81 -24.53
CA GLY A 17 15.60 9.17 -23.92
C GLY A 17 15.50 8.93 -22.40
N ASN A 18 14.61 9.63 -21.71
CA ASN A 18 14.40 9.52 -20.27
C ASN A 18 13.21 8.65 -19.88
N ILE A 19 12.62 7.95 -20.83
CA ILE A 19 11.47 7.08 -20.56
C ILE A 19 11.81 6.02 -19.51
N GLY A 20 10.96 5.92 -18.46
CA GLY A 20 11.14 4.99 -17.35
C GLY A 20 12.21 5.37 -16.31
N LEU A 21 13.00 6.43 -16.56
CA LEU A 21 13.99 6.93 -15.58
C LEU A 21 13.31 7.80 -14.50
N HIS A 22 12.37 8.65 -14.89
CA HIS A 22 11.52 9.38 -13.96
C HIS A 22 10.26 8.57 -13.70
N LYS A 23 9.93 8.39 -12.42
CA LYS A 23 8.82 7.57 -11.95
C LYS A 23 7.98 8.35 -10.96
N HIS A 24 6.68 8.04 -10.93
CA HIS A 24 5.73 8.62 -9.99
C HIS A 24 5.01 7.50 -9.25
N MET A 25 4.65 7.75 -8.00
CA MET A 25 3.94 6.77 -7.18
C MET A 25 2.49 6.61 -7.67
N ALA A 26 1.99 5.39 -7.58
CA ALA A 26 0.56 5.12 -7.73
C ALA A 26 -0.24 5.80 -6.60
N MET A 27 -1.54 6.05 -6.82
CA MET A 27 -2.37 6.85 -5.93
C MET A 27 -2.45 6.29 -4.50
N SER A 28 -2.52 4.97 -4.33
CA SER A 28 -2.63 4.31 -3.04
C SER A 28 -1.28 3.88 -2.44
N CYS A 29 -0.18 4.16 -3.15
CA CYS A 29 1.14 3.79 -2.68
C CYS A 29 1.55 4.65 -1.48
N GLU A 30 2.09 4.02 -0.45
CA GLU A 30 2.57 4.66 0.77
C GLU A 30 4.00 4.25 1.09
N ILE A 31 4.80 5.22 1.54
CA ILE A 31 6.19 5.00 1.97
C ILE A 31 6.16 4.65 3.45
N THR A 32 6.79 3.53 3.84
CA THR A 32 6.81 3.08 5.22
C THR A 32 7.72 3.93 6.09
N THR A 33 7.36 4.06 7.36
CA THR A 33 8.23 4.54 8.45
C THR A 33 8.90 3.35 9.13
N GLY A 34 10.13 3.54 9.64
CA GLY A 34 10.87 2.48 10.32
C GLY A 34 10.41 2.25 11.75
N TYR A 35 10.50 0.99 12.18
CA TYR A 35 10.20 0.56 13.54
C TYR A 35 11.31 -0.34 14.09
N SER A 36 11.42 -0.44 15.40
CA SER A 36 12.39 -1.33 16.04
C SER A 36 12.08 -2.80 15.72
N MET A 37 13.11 -3.56 15.36
CA MET A 37 13.00 -5.02 15.15
C MET A 37 13.14 -5.83 16.45
N ILE A 38 13.63 -5.20 17.53
CA ILE A 38 13.95 -5.88 18.80
C ILE A 38 12.76 -6.66 19.37
N PRO A 39 11.53 -6.10 19.47
CA PRO A 39 10.41 -6.86 20.01
C PRO A 39 10.08 -8.13 19.20
N ILE A 40 10.28 -8.11 17.89
CA ILE A 40 10.05 -9.29 17.04
C ILE A 40 11.13 -10.35 17.30
N ILE A 41 12.40 -9.96 17.43
CA ILE A 41 13.49 -10.89 17.73
C ILE A 41 13.26 -11.58 19.07
N GLU A 42 12.90 -10.82 20.10
CA GLU A 42 12.63 -11.37 21.43
C GLU A 42 11.40 -12.31 21.40
N LEU A 43 10.32 -11.92 20.73
CA LEU A 43 9.17 -12.78 20.55
C LEU A 43 9.55 -14.12 19.87
N LEU A 44 10.37 -14.07 18.81
CA LEU A 44 10.80 -15.28 18.10
C LEU A 44 11.69 -16.18 18.97
N ARG A 45 12.54 -15.60 19.81
CA ARG A 45 13.37 -16.37 20.75
C ARG A 45 12.53 -17.02 21.85
N ASP A 46 11.71 -16.22 22.53
CA ASP A 46 11.02 -16.68 23.74
C ASP A 46 9.82 -17.57 23.46
N SER A 47 9.05 -17.22 22.42
CA SER A 47 7.80 -17.95 22.11
C SER A 47 7.95 -19.04 21.06
N PHE A 48 8.99 -19.00 20.23
CA PHE A 48 9.15 -19.93 19.11
C PHE A 48 10.51 -20.62 19.08
N ASN A 49 11.30 -20.48 20.14
CA ASN A 49 12.61 -21.12 20.28
C ASN A 49 13.52 -20.89 19.08
N MET A 50 13.54 -19.65 18.56
CA MET A 50 14.47 -19.29 17.49
C MET A 50 15.91 -19.45 17.98
N LYS A 51 16.69 -20.30 17.32
CA LYS A 51 18.12 -20.49 17.59
C LYS A 51 18.90 -19.39 16.90
N LEU A 52 19.78 -18.71 17.62
CA LEU A 52 20.74 -17.76 17.04
C LEU A 52 21.80 -18.53 16.23
N LEU A 53 22.48 -17.85 15.32
CA LEU A 53 23.51 -18.45 14.49
C LEU A 53 24.66 -19.04 15.34
N ASP A 54 25.07 -18.34 16.41
CA ASP A 54 26.14 -18.78 17.31
C ASP A 54 25.76 -20.02 18.13
N GLU A 55 24.47 -20.28 18.31
CA GLU A 55 23.94 -21.40 19.05
C GLU A 55 23.60 -22.61 18.13
N SER A 56 23.80 -22.45 16.81
CA SER A 56 23.31 -23.38 15.81
C SER A 56 24.39 -24.34 15.31
N SER A 57 24.05 -25.62 15.16
CA SER A 57 24.93 -26.61 14.54
C SER A 57 24.85 -26.51 12.99
N ILE A 58 25.85 -27.09 12.31
CA ILE A 58 25.86 -27.21 10.84
C ILE A 58 24.63 -27.96 10.32
N GLN A 59 24.14 -28.95 11.08
CA GLN A 59 22.93 -29.70 10.73
C GLN A 59 21.68 -28.81 10.83
N ASP A 60 21.58 -27.99 11.89
CA ASP A 60 20.47 -27.03 12.03
C ASP A 60 20.41 -26.07 10.84
N ILE A 61 21.55 -25.52 10.43
CA ILE A 61 21.65 -24.60 9.28
C ILE A 61 21.16 -25.24 7.97
N LYS A 62 21.36 -26.56 7.81
CA LYS A 62 20.94 -27.30 6.62
C LYS A 62 19.44 -27.56 6.56
N PHE A 63 18.82 -27.90 7.68
CA PHE A 63 17.45 -28.40 7.72
C PHE A 63 16.42 -27.37 8.20
N LEU A 64 16.80 -26.45 9.10
CA LEU A 64 15.88 -25.46 9.65
C LEU A 64 15.63 -24.30 8.69
N THR A 65 14.51 -23.60 8.89
CA THR A 65 14.16 -22.43 8.12
C THR A 65 14.92 -21.20 8.63
N LYS A 66 15.59 -20.50 7.73
CA LYS A 66 16.36 -19.30 8.02
C LYS A 66 15.44 -18.12 8.23
N VAL A 67 15.76 -17.26 9.21
CA VAL A 67 15.03 -16.02 9.48
C VAL A 67 15.95 -14.84 9.21
N PHE A 68 15.52 -13.99 8.28
CA PHE A 68 16.17 -12.71 7.98
C PHE A 68 15.30 -11.58 8.50
N ILE A 69 15.90 -10.65 9.24
CA ILE A 69 15.22 -9.46 9.73
C ILE A 69 15.99 -8.24 9.25
N ASN A 70 15.35 -7.38 8.48
CA ASN A 70 15.96 -6.21 7.84
C ASN A 70 17.26 -6.57 7.06
N GLY A 71 17.23 -7.69 6.36
CA GLY A 71 18.37 -8.18 5.58
C GLY A 71 19.46 -8.90 6.38
N THR A 72 19.38 -8.92 7.71
CA THR A 72 20.33 -9.63 8.57
C THR A 72 19.82 -11.03 8.89
N TRP A 73 20.67 -12.03 8.75
CA TRP A 73 20.34 -13.40 9.16
C TRP A 73 20.33 -13.50 10.68
N SER A 74 19.15 -13.49 11.28
CA SER A 74 18.98 -13.39 12.74
C SER A 74 18.92 -14.74 13.44
N GLY A 75 18.51 -15.81 12.75
CA GLY A 75 18.43 -17.13 13.38
C GLY A 75 17.77 -18.19 12.51
N LEU A 76 17.44 -19.31 13.16
CA LEU A 76 16.84 -20.49 12.58
C LEU A 76 15.58 -20.91 13.36
N ILE A 77 14.56 -21.40 12.67
CA ILE A 77 13.29 -21.84 13.25
C ILE A 77 12.86 -23.19 12.74
N GLU A 78 12.14 -23.94 13.58
CA GLU A 78 11.64 -25.29 13.24
C GLU A 78 10.25 -25.26 12.60
N GLN A 79 9.37 -24.34 13.02
CA GLN A 79 7.97 -24.30 12.63
C GLN A 79 7.60 -23.01 11.85
N PRO A 80 8.07 -22.84 10.62
CA PRO A 80 7.89 -21.59 9.87
C PRO A 80 6.41 -21.26 9.64
N ASN A 81 5.54 -22.23 9.39
CA ASN A 81 4.14 -22.01 9.13
C ASN A 81 3.41 -21.39 10.34
N VAL A 82 3.67 -21.89 11.54
CA VAL A 82 3.03 -21.39 12.78
C VAL A 82 3.45 -19.96 13.03
N ILE A 83 4.73 -19.68 12.87
CA ILE A 83 5.32 -18.34 13.09
C ILE A 83 4.78 -17.37 12.06
N TYR A 84 4.83 -17.72 10.78
CA TYR A 84 4.32 -16.90 9.70
C TYR A 84 2.85 -16.50 9.93
N ASN A 85 1.98 -17.46 10.21
CA ASN A 85 0.56 -17.20 10.45
C ASN A 85 0.31 -16.35 11.70
N LYS A 86 1.09 -16.53 12.77
CA LYS A 86 0.94 -15.72 13.98
C LYS A 86 1.42 -14.27 13.77
N LEU A 87 2.55 -14.07 13.12
CA LEU A 87 3.03 -12.72 12.79
C LEU A 87 2.08 -11.99 11.85
N LYS A 88 1.52 -12.71 10.85
CA LYS A 88 0.48 -12.14 9.98
C LYS A 88 -0.77 -11.72 10.75
N LEU A 89 -1.22 -12.54 11.69
CA LEU A 89 -2.35 -12.19 12.54
C LEU A 89 -2.06 -10.96 13.41
N TYR A 90 -0.85 -10.85 13.95
CA TYR A 90 -0.42 -9.69 14.71
C TYR A 90 -0.35 -8.41 13.86
N LYS A 91 0.12 -8.51 12.62
CA LYS A 91 0.07 -7.41 11.65
C LYS A 91 -1.38 -6.98 11.38
N MET A 92 -2.27 -7.92 11.12
CA MET A 92 -3.68 -7.69 10.81
C MET A 92 -4.50 -7.17 12.01
N THR A 93 -3.96 -7.21 13.21
CA THR A 93 -4.59 -6.69 14.44
C THR A 93 -3.84 -5.48 15.02
N ALA A 94 -2.87 -4.96 14.27
CA ALA A 94 -2.02 -3.83 14.65
C ALA A 94 -1.24 -4.03 15.98
N ILE A 95 -1.04 -5.27 16.42
CA ILE A 95 -0.16 -5.58 17.56
C ILE A 95 1.30 -5.33 17.16
N ILE A 96 1.67 -5.67 15.93
CA ILE A 96 2.89 -5.19 15.28
C ILE A 96 2.53 -4.14 14.23
N PRO A 97 3.45 -3.26 13.84
CA PRO A 97 3.17 -2.22 12.85
C PRO A 97 2.57 -2.78 11.57
N ILE A 98 1.50 -2.16 11.07
CA ILE A 98 0.76 -2.63 9.89
C ILE A 98 1.61 -2.63 8.60
N TYR A 99 2.69 -1.85 8.57
CA TYR A 99 3.64 -1.77 7.46
C TYR A 99 4.77 -2.82 7.55
N THR A 100 4.77 -3.68 8.58
CA THR A 100 5.74 -4.77 8.68
C THR A 100 5.54 -5.74 7.52
N SER A 101 6.61 -6.01 6.78
CA SER A 101 6.60 -7.00 5.72
C SER A 101 6.98 -8.37 6.28
N ILE A 102 6.20 -9.39 5.95
CA ILE A 102 6.45 -10.76 6.38
C ILE A 102 6.26 -11.67 5.18
N SER A 103 7.34 -12.16 4.61
CA SER A 103 7.31 -13.05 3.46
C SER A 103 7.97 -14.39 3.79
N TRP A 104 7.41 -15.46 3.26
CA TRP A 104 7.96 -16.81 3.42
C TRP A 104 8.24 -17.43 2.06
N ASN A 105 9.51 -17.61 1.74
CA ASN A 105 9.95 -18.31 0.55
C ASN A 105 10.14 -19.80 0.84
N ILE A 106 9.12 -20.60 0.56
CA ILE A 106 9.11 -22.03 0.82
C ILE A 106 10.20 -22.75 0.02
N ARG A 107 10.44 -22.34 -1.24
CA ARG A 107 11.42 -23.00 -2.12
C ARG A 107 12.85 -22.85 -1.62
N LYS A 108 13.19 -21.68 -1.11
CA LYS A 108 14.53 -21.37 -0.60
C LYS A 108 14.65 -21.56 0.92
N ASN A 109 13.57 -21.98 1.57
CA ASN A 109 13.48 -22.25 3.01
C ASN A 109 13.95 -21.10 3.89
N PHE A 110 13.36 -19.88 3.67
CA PHE A 110 13.60 -18.74 4.54
C PHE A 110 12.36 -17.86 4.72
N ILE A 111 12.30 -17.19 5.88
CA ILE A 111 11.34 -16.12 6.17
C ILE A 111 12.11 -14.80 6.20
N GLU A 112 11.56 -13.78 5.54
CA GLU A 112 12.04 -12.41 5.59
C GLU A 112 11.04 -11.53 6.31
N ILE A 113 11.54 -10.73 7.23
CA ILE A 113 10.76 -9.76 7.99
C ILE A 113 11.44 -8.40 7.82
N TYR A 114 10.67 -7.41 7.36
CA TYR A 114 11.16 -6.04 7.23
C TYR A 114 10.32 -5.09 8.08
N THR A 115 11.00 -4.34 8.95
CA THR A 115 10.43 -3.28 9.79
C THR A 115 11.02 -1.91 9.48
N ASP A 116 11.96 -1.85 8.55
CA ASP A 116 12.66 -0.63 8.13
C ASP A 116 11.74 0.35 7.40
N GLY A 117 12.15 1.59 7.35
CA GLY A 117 11.48 2.65 6.59
C GLY A 117 11.92 2.71 5.14
N GLY A 118 11.15 3.46 4.33
CA GLY A 118 11.46 3.71 2.94
C GLY A 118 11.01 2.62 1.96
N ARG A 119 10.26 1.61 2.41
CA ARG A 119 9.64 0.62 1.53
C ARG A 119 8.33 1.17 0.99
N LEU A 120 8.04 0.84 -0.27
CA LEU A 120 6.80 1.20 -0.92
C LEU A 120 5.77 0.10 -0.69
N THR A 121 4.61 0.45 -0.17
CA THR A 121 3.51 -0.46 0.15
C THR A 121 2.21 0.01 -0.48
N ARG A 122 1.28 -0.90 -0.66
CA ARG A 122 -0.07 -0.61 -1.15
C ARG A 122 -1.13 -1.39 -0.38
N PRO A 123 -2.34 -0.83 -0.20
CA PRO A 123 -3.44 -1.51 0.49
C PRO A 123 -4.15 -2.51 -0.45
N LEU A 124 -4.46 -3.69 0.08
CA LEU A 124 -5.24 -4.73 -0.60
C LEU A 124 -6.29 -5.29 0.35
N PHE A 125 -7.45 -5.69 -0.19
CA PHE A 125 -8.40 -6.50 0.58
C PHE A 125 -7.90 -7.94 0.68
N THR A 126 -8.06 -8.56 1.84
CA THR A 126 -7.76 -9.99 2.02
C THR A 126 -8.92 -10.85 1.52
N VAL A 127 -8.61 -12.06 1.05
CA VAL A 127 -9.61 -13.03 0.60
C VAL A 127 -9.44 -14.32 1.39
N SER A 128 -10.51 -14.85 1.93
CA SER A 128 -10.54 -16.14 2.62
C SER A 128 -11.66 -17.00 2.03
N ASN A 129 -11.34 -18.23 1.60
CA ASN A 129 -12.32 -19.15 1.03
C ASN A 129 -13.16 -18.54 -0.10
N LYS A 130 -12.55 -17.81 -1.01
CA LYS A 130 -13.19 -17.05 -2.11
C LYS A 130 -14.08 -15.88 -1.67
N ILE A 131 -14.13 -15.56 -0.39
CA ILE A 131 -14.93 -14.45 0.14
C ILE A 131 -13.97 -13.30 0.46
N PRO A 132 -14.15 -12.12 -0.17
CA PRO A 132 -13.40 -10.92 0.18
C PRO A 132 -13.72 -10.46 1.61
N SER A 133 -12.73 -9.89 2.28
CA SER A 133 -12.86 -9.44 3.67
C SER A 133 -13.89 -8.34 3.90
N TYR A 134 -14.19 -7.53 2.89
CA TYR A 134 -15.23 -6.49 3.00
C TYR A 134 -16.65 -7.05 3.09
N ASN A 135 -16.88 -8.34 2.81
CA ASN A 135 -18.14 -9.03 3.06
C ASN A 135 -18.22 -9.64 4.47
N SER A 136 -17.30 -9.27 5.37
CA SER A 136 -17.29 -9.79 6.74
C SER A 136 -18.44 -9.23 7.59
N LYS A 137 -18.96 -10.05 8.49
CA LYS A 137 -20.02 -9.65 9.44
C LYS A 137 -19.59 -8.47 10.33
N ALA A 138 -18.31 -8.36 10.63
CA ALA A 138 -17.76 -7.27 11.45
C ALA A 138 -18.01 -5.87 10.88
N LEU A 139 -18.22 -5.75 9.55
CA LEU A 139 -18.59 -4.48 8.90
C LEU A 139 -20.07 -4.17 9.01
N LEU A 140 -20.93 -5.20 9.04
CA LEU A 140 -22.40 -5.02 9.07
C LEU A 140 -22.89 -4.46 10.40
N ASP A 141 -22.17 -4.72 11.48
CA ASP A 141 -22.57 -4.36 12.85
C ASP A 141 -22.11 -2.95 13.28
N LYS A 142 -21.35 -2.23 12.43
CA LYS A 142 -20.77 -0.92 12.78
C LYS A 142 -21.39 0.23 11.99
N SER A 143 -21.98 1.17 12.71
CA SER A 143 -22.62 2.37 12.14
C SER A 143 -21.64 3.42 11.58
N LYS A 144 -20.38 3.42 12.04
CA LYS A 144 -19.32 4.31 11.56
C LYS A 144 -18.02 3.53 11.48
N ILE A 145 -17.46 3.44 10.28
CA ILE A 145 -16.19 2.77 10.02
C ILE A 145 -15.24 3.80 9.46
N ASN A 146 -14.09 3.95 10.11
CA ASN A 146 -13.00 4.79 9.64
C ASN A 146 -11.97 3.95 8.87
N TRP A 147 -11.18 4.61 8.02
CA TRP A 147 -10.05 3.96 7.34
C TRP A 147 -9.11 3.26 8.33
N GLU A 148 -8.88 3.88 9.47
CA GLU A 148 -8.07 3.33 10.53
C GLU A 148 -8.54 1.94 10.99
N ASP A 149 -9.85 1.77 11.21
CA ASP A 149 -10.43 0.48 11.61
C ASP A 149 -10.26 -0.60 10.54
N LEU A 150 -10.35 -0.21 9.26
CA LEU A 150 -10.17 -1.14 8.14
C LEU A 150 -8.77 -1.71 8.06
N VAL A 151 -7.74 -0.92 8.39
CA VAL A 151 -6.33 -1.31 8.26
C VAL A 151 -5.70 -1.84 9.54
N THR A 152 -6.23 -1.49 10.70
CA THR A 152 -5.69 -1.89 12.01
C THR A 152 -6.52 -2.95 12.73
N GLY A 153 -7.70 -3.27 12.18
CA GLY A 153 -8.64 -4.18 12.81
C GLY A 153 -9.47 -3.54 13.93
N PHE A 154 -10.30 -4.35 14.55
CA PHE A 154 -11.35 -3.91 15.45
C PHE A 154 -11.08 -4.19 16.93
N LEU A 155 -9.83 -4.51 17.29
CA LEU A 155 -9.42 -4.57 18.70
C LEU A 155 -9.47 -3.17 19.32
N THR A 156 -9.82 -3.12 20.60
CA THR A 156 -9.75 -1.88 21.38
C THR A 156 -8.30 -1.36 21.41
N LYS A 157 -8.11 -0.16 20.95
CA LYS A 157 -6.82 0.52 20.91
C LYS A 157 -6.71 1.52 22.05
N PRO A 158 -5.50 1.83 22.53
CA PRO A 158 -5.31 2.91 23.49
C PRO A 158 -5.61 4.27 22.84
N ASP A 159 -6.04 5.24 23.65
CA ASP A 159 -6.46 6.58 23.19
C ASP A 159 -5.39 7.33 22.38
N ASN A 160 -4.12 7.03 22.63
CA ASN A 160 -2.97 7.63 21.96
C ASN A 160 -2.42 6.80 20.78
N PHE A 161 -3.18 5.80 20.32
CA PHE A 161 -2.77 4.98 19.19
C PHE A 161 -2.65 5.82 17.91
N ASN A 162 -1.59 5.60 17.16
CA ASN A 162 -1.36 6.23 15.88
C ASN A 162 -0.84 5.19 14.88
N ILE A 163 -1.50 5.10 13.72
CA ILE A 163 -1.15 4.16 12.65
C ILE A 163 0.32 4.26 12.26
N ARG A 164 0.84 5.49 12.14
CA ARG A 164 2.21 5.72 11.67
C ARG A 164 3.25 5.50 12.76
N ASN A 165 2.95 5.84 13.99
CA ASN A 165 3.89 5.74 15.10
C ASN A 165 3.69 4.50 15.96
N ASN A 166 2.58 3.81 15.83
CA ASN A 166 2.19 2.60 16.56
C ASN A 166 2.79 2.51 17.99
N LEU A 167 2.41 3.43 18.86
CA LEU A 167 2.96 3.58 20.23
C LEU A 167 2.75 2.33 21.10
N VAL A 168 1.90 1.41 20.68
CA VAL A 168 1.63 0.14 21.37
C VAL A 168 2.66 -0.93 21.06
N TYR A 169 3.50 -0.71 20.05
CA TYR A 169 4.49 -1.68 19.62
C TYR A 169 5.65 -1.77 20.63
N THR A 170 5.44 -2.59 21.64
CA THR A 170 6.42 -2.91 22.67
C THR A 170 6.46 -4.41 22.89
N ILE A 171 7.51 -4.89 23.56
CA ILE A 171 7.64 -6.31 23.93
C ILE A 171 6.39 -6.77 24.70
N SER A 172 5.93 -6.00 25.67
CA SER A 172 4.75 -6.32 26.47
C SER A 172 3.46 -6.45 25.65
N SER A 173 3.31 -5.70 24.56
CA SER A 173 2.13 -5.80 23.67
C SER A 173 2.07 -7.12 22.91
N LEU A 174 3.22 -7.70 22.57
CA LEU A 174 3.33 -8.98 21.87
C LEU A 174 2.93 -10.18 22.74
N TYR A 175 3.14 -10.05 24.07
CA TYR A 175 2.77 -11.07 25.07
C TYR A 175 1.38 -10.84 25.68
N GLY A 176 0.59 -9.94 25.09
CA GLY A 176 -0.75 -9.61 25.57
C GLY A 176 -1.68 -10.82 25.67
N LYS A 177 -2.65 -10.75 26.61
CA LYS A 177 -3.59 -11.85 26.94
C LYS A 177 -4.67 -12.10 25.89
N ASN A 178 -4.58 -11.53 24.70
CA ASN A 178 -5.59 -11.71 23.65
C ASN A 178 -5.64 -13.18 23.20
N LYS A 179 -6.81 -13.81 23.34
CA LYS A 179 -7.02 -15.16 22.83
C LYS A 179 -6.97 -15.15 21.31
N LYS A 180 -6.46 -16.24 20.72
CA LYS A 180 -6.34 -16.40 19.25
C LYS A 180 -7.66 -16.13 18.52
N ASP A 181 -8.77 -16.59 19.07
CA ASP A 181 -10.10 -16.40 18.46
C ASP A 181 -10.51 -14.93 18.44
N GLN A 182 -10.24 -14.18 19.49
CA GLN A 182 -10.47 -12.72 19.53
C GLN A 182 -9.65 -11.97 18.47
N LEU A 183 -8.41 -12.41 18.21
CA LEU A 183 -7.59 -11.82 17.17
C LEU A 183 -8.14 -12.12 15.77
N ILE A 184 -8.61 -13.33 15.54
CA ILE A 184 -9.16 -13.74 14.23
C ILE A 184 -10.46 -12.97 13.93
N ASP A 185 -11.33 -12.81 14.92
CA ASP A 185 -12.62 -12.14 14.75
C ASP A 185 -12.48 -10.63 14.54
N ASN A 186 -11.42 -10.03 15.08
CA ASN A 186 -11.16 -8.59 15.03
C ASN A 186 -10.02 -8.20 14.07
N LYS A 187 -9.62 -9.07 13.15
CA LYS A 187 -8.57 -8.76 12.19
C LYS A 187 -8.98 -7.67 11.19
N ALA A 188 -8.00 -6.94 10.71
CA ALA A 188 -8.15 -5.92 9.67
C ALA A 188 -8.73 -6.52 8.37
N ILE A 189 -9.39 -5.68 7.59
CA ILE A 189 -10.00 -6.01 6.30
C ILE A 189 -9.01 -5.74 5.18
N ILE A 190 -8.19 -4.70 5.35
CA ILE A 190 -7.17 -4.26 4.41
C ILE A 190 -5.80 -4.60 4.98
N GLU A 191 -4.93 -5.12 4.15
CA GLU A 191 -3.52 -5.34 4.46
C GLU A 191 -2.65 -4.45 3.58
N TYR A 192 -1.68 -3.74 4.19
CA TYR A 192 -0.61 -3.08 3.45
C TYR A 192 0.44 -4.10 3.06
N VAL A 193 0.73 -4.17 1.78
CA VAL A 193 1.59 -5.18 1.16
C VAL A 193 2.72 -4.50 0.41
N ASP A 194 3.95 -4.91 0.65
CA ASP A 194 5.12 -4.50 -0.13
C ASP A 194 5.42 -5.48 -1.29
N SER A 195 6.46 -5.20 -2.06
CA SER A 195 6.84 -6.05 -3.20
C SER A 195 7.31 -7.45 -2.77
N SER A 196 7.91 -7.61 -1.60
CA SER A 196 8.36 -8.91 -1.08
C SER A 196 7.18 -9.81 -0.75
N GLU A 197 6.18 -9.28 -0.05
CA GLU A 197 4.94 -10.00 0.25
C GLU A 197 4.12 -10.26 -1.02
N ALA A 198 4.01 -9.28 -1.92
CA ALA A 198 3.24 -9.40 -3.16
C ALA A 198 3.73 -10.55 -4.05
N ASN A 199 5.03 -10.84 -4.06
CA ASN A 199 5.60 -11.96 -4.80
C ASN A 199 5.16 -13.34 -4.27
N THR A 200 4.67 -13.41 -3.04
CA THR A 200 4.19 -14.65 -2.42
C THR A 200 2.67 -14.79 -2.45
N TYR A 201 1.95 -13.76 -2.87
CA TYR A 201 0.49 -13.71 -2.89
C TYR A 201 -0.09 -13.99 -4.27
N MET A 202 -1.32 -14.50 -4.26
CA MET A 202 -2.17 -14.60 -5.44
C MET A 202 -3.19 -13.48 -5.37
N ILE A 203 -2.92 -12.41 -6.11
CA ILE A 203 -3.73 -11.18 -6.11
C ILE A 203 -4.66 -11.21 -7.33
N SER A 204 -5.95 -11.04 -7.10
CA SER A 204 -6.96 -10.89 -8.15
C SER A 204 -7.29 -9.43 -8.40
N THR A 205 -7.53 -9.06 -9.65
CA THR A 205 -7.94 -7.70 -10.03
C THR A 205 -9.45 -7.53 -9.93
N TYR A 206 -10.22 -8.54 -10.32
CA TYR A 206 -11.68 -8.53 -10.33
C TYR A 206 -12.28 -9.64 -9.47
N LEU A 207 -13.53 -9.45 -9.04
CA LEU A 207 -14.27 -10.44 -8.25
C LEU A 207 -14.44 -11.78 -8.97
N ASP A 208 -14.71 -11.72 -10.24
CA ASP A 208 -14.96 -12.92 -11.06
C ASP A 208 -13.71 -13.79 -11.25
N ASP A 209 -12.52 -13.19 -11.06
CA ASP A 209 -11.24 -13.89 -11.16
C ASP A 209 -10.81 -14.58 -9.87
N ILE A 210 -11.61 -14.50 -8.80
CA ILE A 210 -11.25 -15.11 -7.51
C ILE A 210 -11.27 -16.62 -7.60
N LYS A 211 -10.11 -17.23 -7.45
CA LYS A 211 -9.90 -18.69 -7.38
C LYS A 211 -9.74 -19.16 -5.93
N LYS A 212 -9.74 -20.45 -5.70
CA LYS A 212 -9.51 -21.06 -4.37
C LYS A 212 -8.16 -20.63 -3.75
N GLN A 213 -7.18 -20.35 -4.58
CA GLN A 213 -5.82 -19.98 -4.17
C GLN A 213 -5.64 -18.47 -4.00
N THR A 214 -6.63 -17.64 -4.37
CA THR A 214 -6.56 -16.19 -4.25
C THR A 214 -6.48 -15.79 -2.79
N THR A 215 -5.47 -14.99 -2.46
CA THR A 215 -5.21 -14.49 -1.10
C THR A 215 -5.66 -13.06 -0.90
N HIS A 216 -5.58 -12.25 -1.96
CA HIS A 216 -5.90 -10.83 -1.93
C HIS A 216 -6.63 -10.40 -3.19
N ILE A 217 -7.33 -9.28 -3.11
CA ILE A 217 -7.98 -8.62 -4.24
C ILE A 217 -7.69 -7.12 -4.21
N GLU A 218 -7.54 -6.53 -5.39
CA GLU A 218 -7.37 -5.09 -5.56
C GLU A 218 -8.60 -4.32 -5.04
N ILE A 219 -8.38 -3.16 -4.43
CA ILE A 219 -9.48 -2.28 -4.01
C ILE A 219 -10.20 -1.74 -5.25
N HIS A 220 -9.45 -1.24 -6.22
CA HIS A 220 -9.95 -0.81 -7.52
C HIS A 220 -8.83 -0.87 -8.55
N PRO A 221 -9.09 -1.33 -9.80
CA PRO A 221 -8.06 -1.45 -10.82
C PRO A 221 -7.34 -0.14 -11.14
N SER A 222 -8.01 1.00 -11.06
CA SER A 222 -7.43 2.32 -11.34
C SER A 222 -6.40 2.78 -10.31
N LEU A 223 -6.26 2.11 -9.17
CA LEU A 223 -5.25 2.44 -8.16
C LEU A 223 -3.82 2.09 -8.58
N ILE A 224 -3.64 1.42 -9.71
CA ILE A 224 -2.31 1.26 -10.33
C ILE A 224 -1.76 2.58 -10.88
N PHE A 225 -2.63 3.53 -11.16
CA PHE A 225 -2.29 4.85 -11.69
C PHE A 225 -2.06 5.88 -10.58
N GLY A 226 -1.23 6.86 -10.87
CA GLY A 226 -1.03 8.03 -10.02
C GLY A 226 -2.16 9.07 -10.14
N ILE A 227 -2.00 10.18 -9.44
CA ILE A 227 -2.99 11.25 -9.39
C ILE A 227 -3.24 11.86 -10.77
N LEU A 228 -2.19 12.17 -11.53
CA LEU A 228 -2.33 12.81 -12.84
C LEU A 228 -2.95 11.88 -13.87
N THR A 229 -2.51 10.63 -13.93
CA THR A 229 -3.06 9.64 -14.86
C THR A 229 -4.54 9.35 -14.59
N ASN A 230 -4.96 9.34 -13.33
CA ASN A 230 -6.36 9.17 -12.96
C ASN A 230 -7.26 10.37 -13.30
N GLN A 231 -6.70 11.49 -13.70
CA GLN A 231 -7.46 12.63 -14.22
C GLN A 231 -7.68 12.56 -15.73
N ILE A 232 -6.96 11.70 -16.45
CA ILE A 232 -7.13 11.51 -17.88
C ILE A 232 -8.44 10.76 -18.13
N MET A 233 -9.22 11.25 -19.09
CA MET A 233 -10.49 10.65 -19.46
C MET A 233 -10.26 9.48 -20.42
N PHE A 234 -10.81 8.29 -20.10
CA PHE A 234 -10.73 7.08 -20.92
C PHE A 234 -9.31 6.79 -21.42
N PRO A 235 -8.32 6.64 -20.51
CA PRO A 235 -6.92 6.44 -20.90
C PRO A 235 -6.72 5.14 -21.70
N GLU A 236 -7.57 4.15 -21.48
CA GLU A 236 -7.57 2.87 -22.19
C GLU A 236 -7.93 3.00 -23.67
N ASN A 237 -8.64 4.06 -24.05
CA ASN A 237 -9.03 4.35 -25.44
C ASN A 237 -8.03 5.27 -26.16
N GLN A 238 -6.95 5.65 -25.50
CA GLN A 238 -5.93 6.54 -26.04
C GLN A 238 -4.60 5.81 -26.23
N PRO A 239 -3.76 6.22 -27.18
CA PRO A 239 -2.40 5.71 -27.29
C PRO A 239 -1.61 5.99 -25.98
N ALA A 240 -0.84 5.01 -25.52
CA ALA A 240 -0.09 5.11 -24.25
C ALA A 240 0.83 6.34 -24.19
N VAL A 241 1.48 6.68 -25.31
CA VAL A 241 2.36 7.86 -25.42
C VAL A 241 1.58 9.15 -25.20
N ARG A 242 0.35 9.25 -25.70
CA ARG A 242 -0.49 10.45 -25.52
C ARG A 242 -0.91 10.64 -24.07
N ASN A 243 -1.13 9.58 -23.32
CA ASN A 243 -1.37 9.64 -21.90
C ASN A 243 -0.13 10.17 -21.13
N ALA A 244 1.08 9.75 -21.51
CA ALA A 244 2.31 10.28 -20.96
C ALA A 244 2.48 11.79 -21.24
N TYR A 245 2.19 12.24 -22.46
CA TYR A 245 2.16 13.67 -22.79
C TYR A 245 1.11 14.42 -21.98
N GLY A 246 -0.07 13.86 -21.79
CA GLY A 246 -1.14 14.43 -20.96
C GLY A 246 -0.68 14.66 -19.52
N CYS A 247 0.01 13.70 -18.92
CA CYS A 247 0.60 13.84 -17.58
C CYS A 247 1.66 14.95 -17.54
N GLY A 248 2.54 15.01 -18.53
CA GLY A 248 3.57 16.05 -18.64
C GLY A 248 2.96 17.46 -18.79
N GLN A 249 1.93 17.60 -19.62
CA GLN A 249 1.25 18.86 -19.85
C GLN A 249 0.45 19.34 -18.62
N ALA A 250 -0.14 18.41 -17.86
CA ALA A 250 -0.84 18.74 -16.62
C ALA A 250 0.05 19.43 -15.59
N LYS A 251 1.33 19.06 -15.54
CA LYS A 251 2.34 19.69 -14.65
C LYS A 251 2.70 21.12 -15.06
N GLN A 252 2.43 21.50 -16.32
CA GLN A 252 2.76 22.79 -16.91
C GLN A 252 1.51 23.63 -17.20
N GLY A 253 0.33 23.13 -16.88
CA GLY A 253 -0.93 23.82 -17.09
C GLY A 253 -1.05 25.07 -16.23
N VAL A 254 -1.67 26.11 -16.81
CA VAL A 254 -1.98 27.35 -16.07
C VAL A 254 -3.33 27.21 -15.39
N SER A 255 -3.35 27.39 -14.08
CA SER A 255 -4.54 27.34 -13.24
C SER A 255 -4.33 28.16 -11.98
N LEU A 256 -5.21 28.05 -10.99
CA LEU A 256 -4.94 28.52 -9.64
C LEU A 256 -4.08 27.45 -8.93
N TYR A 257 -2.76 27.55 -9.03
CA TYR A 257 -1.83 26.54 -8.55
C TYR A 257 -1.77 26.40 -7.02
N ASN A 258 -2.18 27.42 -6.29
CA ASN A 258 -2.30 27.39 -4.84
C ASN A 258 -3.27 28.47 -4.35
N SER A 259 -4.08 28.19 -3.35
CA SER A 259 -5.03 29.16 -2.78
C SER A 259 -4.34 30.35 -2.11
N ASN A 260 -3.16 30.17 -1.56
CA ASN A 260 -2.37 31.23 -0.91
C ASN A 260 -1.29 31.82 -1.81
N PHE A 261 -1.50 31.87 -3.12
CA PHE A 261 -0.50 32.35 -4.08
C PHE A 261 0.03 33.75 -3.78
N ASN A 262 -0.79 34.63 -3.17
CA ASN A 262 -0.39 35.98 -2.76
C ASN A 262 0.67 36.00 -1.64
N ASN A 263 0.74 34.98 -0.82
CA ASN A 263 1.63 34.90 0.34
C ASN A 263 2.87 34.00 0.09
N ARG A 264 3.02 33.48 -1.13
CA ARG A 264 4.16 32.66 -1.50
C ARG A 264 5.34 33.50 -1.93
N ILE A 265 6.55 32.99 -1.68
CA ILE A 265 7.80 33.58 -2.16
C ILE A 265 8.18 32.88 -3.47
N ASP A 266 7.56 33.28 -4.55
CA ASP A 266 7.84 32.82 -5.90
C ASP A 266 8.51 33.95 -6.69
N LYS A 267 9.49 33.61 -7.54
CA LYS A 267 10.11 34.64 -8.42
C LYS A 267 9.10 35.23 -9.40
N MET A 268 8.25 34.36 -9.94
CA MET A 268 7.19 34.68 -10.88
C MET A 268 6.14 33.59 -10.82
N GLY A 269 4.89 33.95 -10.85
CA GLY A 269 3.76 33.01 -10.94
C GLY A 269 2.75 33.53 -11.97
N VAL A 270 2.04 32.61 -12.59
CA VAL A 270 0.92 32.90 -13.50
C VAL A 270 -0.30 32.17 -12.98
N ILE A 271 -1.41 32.86 -12.85
CA ILE A 271 -2.69 32.30 -12.44
C ILE A 271 -3.75 32.55 -13.51
N LEU A 272 -4.75 31.68 -13.55
CA LEU A 272 -5.94 31.86 -14.34
C LEU A 272 -6.96 32.65 -13.51
N ASN A 273 -7.33 33.87 -13.94
CA ASN A 273 -8.22 34.73 -13.16
C ASN A 273 -9.66 34.24 -13.06
N TYR A 274 -10.17 33.60 -14.12
CA TYR A 274 -11.55 33.13 -14.23
C TYR A 274 -11.58 31.65 -14.60
N PRO A 275 -11.05 30.75 -13.73
CA PRO A 275 -11.04 29.35 -14.02
C PRO A 275 -12.45 28.78 -14.01
N GLN A 276 -12.65 27.69 -14.76
CA GLN A 276 -13.91 26.96 -14.83
C GLN A 276 -13.68 25.51 -14.45
N ILE A 277 -14.69 24.90 -13.85
CA ILE A 277 -14.68 23.45 -13.62
C ILE A 277 -14.92 22.76 -14.97
N PRO A 278 -14.07 21.79 -15.38
CA PRO A 278 -14.24 21.08 -16.63
C PRO A 278 -15.61 20.39 -16.73
N ILE A 279 -16.28 20.52 -17.89
CA ILE A 279 -17.54 19.80 -18.17
C ILE A 279 -17.29 18.30 -18.15
N VAL A 280 -16.19 17.86 -18.75
CA VAL A 280 -15.76 16.44 -18.73
C VAL A 280 -14.62 16.28 -17.75
N LYS A 281 -14.84 15.46 -16.74
CA LYS A 281 -13.88 15.21 -15.67
C LYS A 281 -13.93 13.75 -15.20
N SER A 282 -12.82 13.25 -14.69
CA SER A 282 -12.80 11.93 -14.06
C SER A 282 -13.47 11.98 -12.69
N ARG A 283 -13.89 10.80 -12.18
CA ARG A 283 -14.44 10.67 -10.81
C ARG A 283 -13.47 11.13 -9.72
N TYR A 284 -12.17 11.12 -9.98
CA TYR A 284 -11.13 11.45 -9.02
C TYR A 284 -10.97 12.96 -8.78
N VAL A 285 -11.39 13.80 -9.72
CA VAL A 285 -11.30 15.26 -9.57
C VAL A 285 -12.03 15.72 -8.31
N LYS A 286 -13.17 15.13 -8.00
CA LYS A 286 -13.92 15.42 -6.76
C LYS A 286 -13.09 15.18 -5.50
N TYR A 287 -12.26 14.16 -5.46
CA TYR A 287 -11.46 13.79 -4.29
C TYR A 287 -10.09 14.47 -4.25
N ILE A 288 -9.53 14.81 -5.41
CA ILE A 288 -8.22 15.47 -5.52
C ILE A 288 -8.32 16.95 -5.18
N THR A 289 -9.32 17.64 -5.74
CA THR A 289 -9.48 19.09 -5.56
C THR A 289 -10.68 19.45 -4.69
N ASN A 290 -11.44 18.49 -4.22
CA ASN A 290 -12.72 18.65 -3.50
C ASN A 290 -13.75 19.48 -4.28
N GLU A 291 -13.56 19.63 -5.59
CA GLU A 291 -14.33 20.51 -6.49
C GLU A 291 -14.33 22.02 -6.09
N GLU A 292 -13.47 22.41 -5.15
CA GLU A 292 -13.35 23.78 -4.67
C GLU A 292 -12.45 24.66 -5.55
N GLN A 293 -11.49 24.03 -6.26
CA GLN A 293 -10.57 24.71 -7.15
C GLN A 293 -10.84 24.36 -8.60
N ALA A 294 -11.20 25.35 -9.39
CA ALA A 294 -11.34 25.20 -10.83
C ALA A 294 -9.95 25.22 -11.50
N ASN A 295 -9.68 24.27 -12.39
CA ASN A 295 -8.36 24.05 -13.00
C ASN A 295 -8.43 24.07 -14.53
N GLY A 296 -9.08 25.03 -15.13
CA GLY A 296 -9.11 25.10 -16.57
C GLY A 296 -10.21 26.01 -17.12
N GLU A 297 -10.48 25.86 -18.38
CA GLU A 297 -11.51 26.56 -19.10
C GLU A 297 -12.28 25.59 -19.99
N ASN A 298 -13.51 25.94 -20.36
CA ASN A 298 -14.33 25.19 -21.30
C ASN A 298 -14.41 25.98 -22.64
N PRO A 299 -13.38 25.87 -23.52
CA PRO A 299 -13.37 26.60 -24.78
C PRO A 299 -14.36 26.01 -25.77
N ILE A 300 -14.90 26.88 -26.63
CA ILE A 300 -15.62 26.45 -27.81
C ILE A 300 -14.61 26.26 -28.95
N VAL A 301 -14.52 25.03 -29.46
CA VAL A 301 -13.58 24.68 -30.53
C VAL A 301 -14.34 24.49 -31.83
N ALA A 302 -13.98 25.26 -32.86
CA ALA A 302 -14.44 25.08 -34.21
C ALA A 302 -13.34 24.44 -35.07
N ILE A 303 -13.62 23.27 -35.62
CA ILE A 303 -12.70 22.58 -36.52
C ILE A 303 -13.17 22.87 -37.93
N MET A 304 -12.33 23.50 -38.76
CA MET A 304 -12.66 23.83 -40.12
C MET A 304 -11.48 23.60 -41.07
N CYS A 305 -11.78 23.38 -42.34
CA CYS A 305 -10.78 23.36 -43.41
C CYS A 305 -10.40 24.80 -43.75
N HIS A 306 -9.11 25.05 -43.91
CA HIS A 306 -8.58 26.36 -44.19
C HIS A 306 -8.49 26.67 -45.70
N THR A 307 -8.57 25.61 -46.53
CA THR A 307 -8.55 25.70 -48.00
C THR A 307 -9.60 24.78 -48.59
#